data_d63f0f69a00a62cdd4385a5740a3379b
#
_entry.id   d63f0f69a00a62cdd4385a5740a3379b
#
_cell.length_a   1.000
_cell.length_b   1.000
_cell.length_c   1.000
_cell.angle_alpha   90.00
_cell.angle_beta   90.00
_cell.angle_gamma   90.00
#
_symmetry.space_group_name_H-M   'P 1'
#
loop_
_entity.id
_entity.type
_entity.pdbx_description
1 polymer ?
#
loop_
_entity_poly.entity_id
_entity_poly.type
_entity_poly.pdbx_seq_one_letter_code
_entity_poly.pdbx_strand_id
1 'polypeptide(L)'
;MSDPFLFLCYVSILFASNVLGAVGGFGAGMISIPFLTQLFDAKAVIMASTMTCILNLFIAVKNWRYVDLKRLTRILLYMCIGLPIGVYGLKMIDVDALKRLLGGFMLVIGGYGILKLRIPRTAGKHLPAWALRGCLIAGGIVQGAISSGGSLVLLYAQQELEEKNGFRATMALLWTVVSLITVFQYMLMGTLNRESLRLFAAGVIPVLSGIFVGGRLCRRLSQRSFAYVINILILSAGMISLCR
;
A
#
# COMPACT_ATOMS: atom_id res chain seq x y z
N MET A 1 -22.92 12.11 3.73
CA MET A 1 -22.03 12.72 4.75
C MET A 1 -22.71 13.88 5.47
N SER A 2 -23.98 13.75 5.75
CA SER A 2 -24.76 14.73 6.54
C SER A 2 -24.57 14.55 8.05
N ASP A 3 -24.00 13.41 8.48
CA ASP A 3 -23.71 13.13 9.88
C ASP A 3 -22.28 13.62 10.22
N PRO A 4 -22.16 14.64 11.12
CA PRO A 4 -20.85 15.18 11.51
C PRO A 4 -19.95 14.16 12.17
N PHE A 5 -20.52 13.17 12.87
CA PHE A 5 -19.75 12.09 13.52
C PHE A 5 -19.07 11.18 12.49
N LEU A 6 -19.82 10.74 11.46
CA LEU A 6 -19.24 9.93 10.37
C LEU A 6 -18.17 10.68 9.61
N PHE A 7 -18.34 11.98 9.40
CA PHE A 7 -17.33 12.82 8.77
C PHE A 7 -16.05 12.88 9.62
N LEU A 8 -16.18 13.08 10.92
CA LEU A 8 -15.04 13.12 11.84
C LEU A 8 -14.29 11.78 11.86
N CYS A 9 -15.01 10.65 11.91
CA CYS A 9 -14.43 9.32 11.82
C CYS A 9 -13.65 9.14 10.51
N TYR A 10 -14.23 9.54 9.38
CA TYR A 10 -13.60 9.45 8.07
C TYR A 10 -12.27 10.23 8.02
N VAL A 11 -12.29 11.49 8.44
CA VAL A 11 -11.10 12.37 8.47
C VAL A 11 -10.02 11.81 9.39
N SER A 12 -10.40 11.35 10.58
CA SER A 12 -9.47 10.82 11.59
C SER A 12 -8.79 9.53 11.11
N ILE A 13 -9.54 8.60 10.52
CA ILE A 13 -9.02 7.35 9.96
C ILE A 13 -8.07 7.64 8.80
N LEU A 14 -8.46 8.53 7.88
CA LEU A 14 -7.59 8.91 6.76
C LEU A 14 -6.32 9.61 7.23
N PHE A 15 -6.43 10.54 8.15
CA PHE A 15 -5.27 11.23 8.70
C PHE A 15 -4.30 10.24 9.35
N ALA A 16 -4.77 9.41 10.30
CA ALA A 16 -3.93 8.45 11.01
C ALA A 16 -3.28 7.42 10.06
N SER A 17 -4.05 6.85 9.13
CA SER A 17 -3.53 5.90 8.15
C SER A 17 -2.49 6.52 7.21
N ASN A 18 -2.67 7.78 6.83
CA ASN A 18 -1.71 8.48 5.98
C ASN A 18 -0.46 8.96 6.73
N VAL A 19 -0.54 9.24 8.04
CA VAL A 19 0.65 9.45 8.88
C VAL A 19 1.51 8.19 8.85
N LEU A 20 0.91 7.03 9.10
CA LEU A 20 1.61 5.75 9.08
C LEU A 20 2.12 5.38 7.67
N GLY A 21 1.27 5.52 6.67
CA GLY A 21 1.61 5.27 5.27
C GLY A 21 2.73 6.18 4.75
N ALA A 22 2.74 7.45 5.15
CA ALA A 22 3.78 8.39 4.76
C ALA A 22 5.15 8.10 5.39
N VAL A 23 5.20 7.40 6.50
CA VAL A 23 6.47 6.87 7.06
C VAL A 23 7.05 5.85 6.10
N GLY A 24 6.26 4.87 5.66
CA GLY A 24 6.71 3.79 4.78
C GLY A 24 6.72 4.11 3.28
N GLY A 25 6.06 5.19 2.87
CA GLY A 25 5.81 5.49 1.45
C GLY A 25 4.70 4.62 0.83
N PHE A 26 3.96 3.85 1.64
CA PHE A 26 2.90 2.95 1.20
C PHE A 26 1.97 2.57 2.37
N GLY A 27 0.88 1.87 2.09
CA GLY A 27 0.07 1.17 3.10
C GLY A 27 -1.06 1.99 3.73
N ALA A 28 -1.19 3.28 3.45
CA ALA A 28 -2.30 4.08 3.97
C ALA A 28 -3.66 3.46 3.60
N GLY A 29 -3.86 3.04 2.35
CA GLY A 29 -5.07 2.35 1.89
C GLY A 29 -5.30 1.00 2.59
N MET A 30 -4.24 0.21 2.81
CA MET A 30 -4.34 -1.07 3.52
C MET A 30 -4.89 -0.92 4.94
N ILE A 31 -4.59 0.21 5.59
CA ILE A 31 -5.07 0.50 6.94
C ILE A 31 -6.46 1.12 6.87
N SER A 32 -6.68 2.14 6.02
CA SER A 32 -7.93 2.90 6.00
C SER A 32 -9.12 2.13 5.42
N ILE A 33 -8.92 1.36 4.33
CA ILE A 33 -10.01 0.69 3.62
C ILE A 33 -10.83 -0.24 4.53
N PRO A 34 -10.25 -1.14 5.35
CA PRO A 34 -11.03 -2.03 6.20
C PRO A 34 -11.94 -1.32 7.20
N PHE A 35 -11.52 -0.17 7.73
CA PHE A 35 -12.33 0.61 8.65
C PHE A 35 -13.39 1.45 7.93
N LEU A 36 -13.02 2.09 6.84
CA LEU A 36 -13.92 2.97 6.11
C LEU A 36 -15.04 2.22 5.39
N THR A 37 -14.79 0.99 4.93
CA THR A 37 -15.82 0.14 4.30
C THR A 37 -16.89 -0.37 5.27
N GLN A 38 -16.72 -0.17 6.57
CA GLN A 38 -17.76 -0.42 7.57
C GLN A 38 -18.71 0.79 7.73
N LEU A 39 -18.25 1.97 7.35
CA LEU A 39 -19.00 3.23 7.54
C LEU A 39 -19.58 3.77 6.24
N PHE A 40 -18.99 3.40 5.09
CA PHE A 40 -19.35 3.90 3.77
C PHE A 40 -19.40 2.78 2.75
N ASP A 41 -20.00 3.03 1.59
CA ASP A 41 -20.03 2.08 0.48
C ASP A 41 -18.61 1.62 0.11
N ALA A 42 -18.42 0.30 0.06
CA ALA A 42 -17.11 -0.29 -0.15
C ALA A 42 -16.47 0.11 -1.49
N LYS A 43 -17.28 0.20 -2.57
CA LYS A 43 -16.77 0.59 -3.90
C LYS A 43 -16.34 2.05 -3.89
N ALA A 44 -17.15 2.93 -3.29
CA ALA A 44 -16.83 4.35 -3.18
C ALA A 44 -15.55 4.58 -2.34
N VAL A 45 -15.38 3.84 -1.24
CA VAL A 45 -14.17 3.90 -0.40
C VAL A 45 -12.93 3.45 -1.15
N ILE A 46 -13.00 2.30 -1.86
CA ILE A 46 -11.85 1.78 -2.62
C ILE A 46 -11.44 2.77 -3.71
N MET A 47 -12.40 3.30 -4.46
CA MET A 47 -12.13 4.30 -5.49
C MET A 47 -11.54 5.59 -4.90
N ALA A 48 -12.12 6.13 -3.84
CA ALA A 48 -11.61 7.32 -3.16
C ALA A 48 -10.20 7.10 -2.59
N SER A 49 -9.96 5.94 -1.97
CA SER A 49 -8.64 5.58 -1.44
C SER A 49 -7.59 5.45 -2.55
N THR A 50 -7.96 4.88 -3.70
CA THR A 50 -7.07 4.81 -4.86
C THR A 50 -6.75 6.21 -5.37
N MET A 51 -7.72 7.11 -5.47
CA MET A 51 -7.50 8.50 -5.88
C MET A 51 -6.59 9.24 -4.89
N THR A 52 -6.76 9.02 -3.58
CA THR A 52 -5.89 9.66 -2.57
C THR A 52 -4.45 9.14 -2.61
N CYS A 53 -4.21 7.91 -3.07
CA CYS A 53 -2.85 7.38 -3.25
C CYS A 53 -2.03 8.19 -4.27
N ILE A 54 -2.66 8.89 -5.22
CA ILE A 54 -1.98 9.78 -6.15
C ILE A 54 -1.23 10.88 -5.39
N LEU A 55 -1.74 11.31 -4.23
CA LEU A 55 -1.10 12.31 -3.40
C LEU A 55 0.26 11.87 -2.82
N ASN A 56 0.58 10.56 -2.86
CA ASN A 56 1.93 10.08 -2.56
C ASN A 56 3.00 10.65 -3.50
N LEU A 57 2.59 11.23 -4.64
CA LEU A 57 3.47 11.98 -5.52
C LEU A 57 4.26 13.07 -4.77
N PHE A 58 3.65 13.71 -3.75
CA PHE A 58 4.36 14.68 -2.92
C PHE A 58 5.58 14.07 -2.21
N ILE A 59 5.47 12.82 -1.76
CA ILE A 59 6.60 12.12 -1.13
C ILE A 59 7.68 11.85 -2.17
N ALA A 60 7.29 11.36 -3.34
CA ALA A 60 8.20 11.02 -4.43
C ALA A 60 8.94 12.25 -4.95
N VAL A 61 8.22 13.33 -5.25
CA VAL A 61 8.79 14.60 -5.76
C VAL A 61 9.76 15.20 -4.75
N LYS A 62 9.37 15.28 -3.47
CA LYS A 62 10.21 15.82 -2.41
C LYS A 62 11.50 15.02 -2.19
N ASN A 63 11.48 13.73 -2.49
CA ASN A 63 12.61 12.80 -2.31
C ASN A 63 13.10 12.24 -3.64
N TRP A 64 12.90 12.96 -4.75
CA TRP A 64 13.20 12.47 -6.10
C TRP A 64 14.63 11.94 -6.28
N ARG A 65 15.60 12.58 -5.63
CA ARG A 65 17.00 12.17 -5.67
C ARG A 65 17.27 10.76 -5.13
N TYR A 66 16.36 10.23 -4.32
CA TYR A 66 16.47 8.89 -3.73
C TYR A 66 15.64 7.85 -4.49
N VAL A 67 14.90 8.24 -5.54
CA VAL A 67 14.11 7.30 -6.34
C VAL A 67 15.03 6.40 -7.15
N ASP A 68 14.92 5.09 -6.95
CA ASP A 68 15.59 4.10 -7.78
C ASP A 68 14.71 3.72 -8.97
N LEU A 69 14.90 4.43 -10.08
CA LEU A 69 14.13 4.22 -11.30
C LEU A 69 14.32 2.82 -11.89
N LYS A 70 15.52 2.22 -11.75
CA LYS A 70 15.81 0.88 -12.27
C LYS A 70 14.98 -0.18 -11.53
N ARG A 71 14.93 -0.11 -10.21
CA ARG A 71 14.13 -1.01 -9.39
C ARG A 71 12.64 -0.74 -9.55
N LEU A 72 12.22 0.52 -9.62
CA LEU A 72 10.85 0.93 -9.91
C LEU A 72 10.34 0.32 -11.23
N THR A 73 11.07 0.50 -12.31
CA THR A 73 10.70 -0.04 -13.63
C THR A 73 10.59 -1.56 -13.60
N ARG A 74 11.52 -2.23 -12.90
CA ARG A 74 11.46 -3.69 -12.73
C ARG A 74 10.19 -4.12 -11.99
N ILE A 75 9.84 -3.46 -10.89
CA ILE A 75 8.60 -3.73 -10.14
C ILE A 75 7.39 -3.56 -11.05
N LEU A 76 7.30 -2.41 -11.74
CA LEU A 76 6.18 -2.10 -12.62
C LEU A 76 6.03 -3.13 -13.74
N LEU A 77 7.12 -3.52 -14.40
CA LEU A 77 7.09 -4.51 -15.49
C LEU A 77 6.50 -5.84 -15.02
N TYR A 78 6.97 -6.39 -13.90
CA TYR A 78 6.43 -7.65 -13.38
C TYR A 78 5.00 -7.50 -12.85
N MET A 79 4.66 -6.39 -12.22
CA MET A 79 3.28 -6.13 -11.79
C MET A 79 2.34 -5.97 -12.98
N CYS A 80 2.76 -5.33 -14.07
CA CYS A 80 1.94 -5.16 -15.27
C CYS A 80 1.60 -6.50 -15.96
N ILE A 81 2.42 -7.53 -15.78
CA ILE A 81 2.09 -8.90 -16.24
C ILE A 81 0.96 -9.47 -15.38
N GLY A 82 1.00 -9.29 -14.06
CA GLY A 82 0.01 -9.84 -13.15
C GLY A 82 -1.31 -9.06 -13.11
N LEU A 83 -1.27 -7.74 -13.27
CA LEU A 83 -2.43 -6.86 -13.17
C LEU A 83 -3.64 -7.28 -14.04
N PRO A 84 -3.48 -7.53 -15.36
CA PRO A 84 -4.57 -7.99 -16.20
C PRO A 84 -5.12 -9.35 -15.76
N ILE A 85 -4.23 -10.28 -15.38
CA ILE A 85 -4.63 -11.60 -14.89
C ILE A 85 -5.52 -11.46 -13.65
N GLY A 86 -5.18 -10.56 -12.72
CA GLY A 86 -5.98 -10.27 -11.54
C GLY A 86 -7.34 -9.66 -11.87
N VAL A 87 -7.38 -8.67 -12.75
CA VAL A 87 -8.63 -7.99 -13.15
C VAL A 87 -9.58 -8.95 -13.85
N TYR A 88 -9.11 -9.72 -14.82
CA TYR A 88 -9.94 -10.69 -15.54
C TYR A 88 -10.24 -11.94 -14.74
N GLY A 89 -9.32 -12.39 -13.89
CA GLY A 89 -9.47 -13.57 -13.04
C GLY A 89 -10.43 -13.38 -11.86
N LEU A 90 -10.80 -12.16 -11.53
CA LEU A 90 -11.73 -11.80 -10.42
C LEU A 90 -13.05 -12.58 -10.47
N LYS A 91 -13.53 -12.94 -11.68
CA LYS A 91 -14.76 -13.72 -11.86
C LYS A 91 -14.62 -15.19 -11.47
N MET A 92 -13.39 -15.71 -11.35
CA MET A 92 -13.08 -17.11 -11.10
C MET A 92 -12.42 -17.37 -9.74
N ILE A 93 -11.96 -16.32 -9.07
CA ILE A 93 -11.20 -16.44 -7.82
C ILE A 93 -12.14 -16.15 -6.65
N ASP A 94 -12.15 -17.03 -5.66
CA ASP A 94 -12.76 -16.74 -4.36
C ASP A 94 -11.93 -15.65 -3.67
N VAL A 95 -12.51 -14.46 -3.62
CA VAL A 95 -11.88 -13.24 -3.06
C VAL A 95 -11.56 -13.44 -1.59
N ASP A 96 -12.38 -14.18 -0.84
CA ASP A 96 -12.19 -14.38 0.60
C ASP A 96 -11.07 -15.41 0.86
N ALA A 97 -10.98 -16.46 0.05
CA ALA A 97 -9.83 -17.37 0.10
C ALA A 97 -8.50 -16.64 -0.21
N LEU A 98 -8.52 -15.76 -1.21
CA LEU A 98 -7.34 -14.96 -1.57
C LEU A 98 -6.93 -14.00 -0.45
N LYS A 99 -7.88 -13.32 0.20
CA LYS A 99 -7.61 -12.45 1.35
C LYS A 99 -6.99 -13.22 2.53
N ARG A 100 -7.54 -14.39 2.86
CA ARG A 100 -7.01 -15.24 3.94
C ARG A 100 -5.59 -15.72 3.65
N LEU A 101 -5.33 -16.18 2.43
CA LEU A 101 -3.99 -16.59 2.00
C LEU A 101 -2.99 -15.46 2.15
N LEU A 102 -3.35 -14.26 1.67
CA LEU A 102 -2.52 -13.07 1.77
C LEU A 102 -2.32 -12.62 3.21
N GLY A 103 -3.37 -12.65 4.01
CA GLY A 103 -3.29 -12.32 5.44
C GLY A 103 -2.30 -13.23 6.16
N GLY A 104 -2.39 -14.54 5.96
CA GLY A 104 -1.43 -15.51 6.50
C GLY A 104 0.00 -15.26 6.04
N PHE A 105 0.18 -15.01 4.75
CA PHE A 105 1.48 -14.69 4.18
C PHE A 105 2.08 -13.39 4.76
N MET A 106 1.27 -12.35 4.94
CA MET A 106 1.69 -11.09 5.58
C MET A 106 2.12 -11.28 7.04
N LEU A 107 1.43 -12.14 7.79
CA LEU A 107 1.82 -12.46 9.17
C LEU A 107 3.17 -13.16 9.22
N VAL A 108 3.39 -14.14 8.34
CA VAL A 108 4.68 -14.85 8.27
C VAL A 108 5.81 -13.87 7.93
N ILE A 109 5.61 -13.00 6.94
CA ILE A 109 6.64 -12.05 6.50
C ILE A 109 6.92 -10.98 7.54
N GLY A 110 5.88 -10.36 8.08
CA GLY A 110 6.02 -9.32 9.10
C GLY A 110 6.66 -9.89 10.38
N GLY A 111 6.25 -11.10 10.78
CA GLY A 111 6.85 -11.82 11.90
C GLY A 111 8.33 -12.15 11.67
N TYR A 112 8.64 -12.73 10.51
CA TYR A 112 10.03 -13.00 10.12
C TYR A 112 10.88 -11.73 10.04
N GLY A 113 10.32 -10.64 9.51
CA GLY A 113 10.97 -9.34 9.43
C GLY A 113 11.33 -8.79 10.82
N ILE A 114 10.43 -8.89 11.80
CA ILE A 114 10.70 -8.48 13.19
C ILE A 114 11.76 -9.39 13.83
N LEU A 115 11.65 -10.71 13.65
CA LEU A 115 12.65 -11.65 14.16
C LEU A 115 14.04 -11.34 13.60
N LYS A 116 14.15 -11.11 12.30
CA LYS A 116 15.40 -10.76 11.63
C LYS A 116 16.03 -9.48 12.18
N LEU A 117 15.23 -8.52 12.62
CA LEU A 117 15.73 -7.29 13.26
C LEU A 117 16.30 -7.51 14.67
N ARG A 118 15.92 -8.60 15.33
CA ARG A 118 16.41 -8.99 16.67
C ARG A 118 17.67 -9.87 16.61
N ILE A 119 17.86 -10.62 15.52
CA ILE A 119 18.97 -11.53 15.33
C ILE A 119 20.13 -10.79 14.62
N PRO A 120 21.41 -10.98 15.02
CA PRO A 120 22.52 -10.36 14.33
C PRO A 120 22.56 -10.70 12.85
N ARG A 121 23.00 -9.76 12.03
CA ARG A 121 22.96 -9.72 10.55
C ARG A 121 23.54 -10.93 9.77
N THR A 122 24.04 -11.94 10.44
CA THR A 122 24.78 -13.07 9.85
C THR A 122 23.92 -14.20 9.26
N ALA A 123 22.61 -14.22 9.45
CA ALA A 123 21.77 -15.39 9.13
C ALA A 123 20.61 -15.17 8.13
N GLY A 124 20.50 -14.03 7.51
CA GLY A 124 19.38 -13.77 6.57
C GLY A 124 19.68 -14.23 5.15
N LYS A 125 19.28 -15.45 4.75
CA LYS A 125 19.27 -15.84 3.34
C LYS A 125 18.37 -14.86 2.56
N HIS A 126 18.95 -14.18 1.56
CA HIS A 126 18.14 -13.44 0.58
C HIS A 126 17.30 -14.43 -0.23
N LEU A 127 16.05 -14.09 -0.46
CA LEU A 127 15.23 -14.88 -1.38
C LEU A 127 15.88 -14.86 -2.77
N PRO A 128 15.89 -15.98 -3.49
CA PRO A 128 16.47 -16.03 -4.83
C PRO A 128 15.69 -15.10 -5.78
N ALA A 129 16.37 -14.55 -6.77
CA ALA A 129 15.81 -13.56 -7.69
C ALA A 129 14.52 -14.02 -8.40
N TRP A 130 14.40 -15.33 -8.70
CA TRP A 130 13.19 -15.88 -9.31
C TRP A 130 11.98 -15.82 -8.36
N ALA A 131 12.18 -16.11 -7.07
CA ALA A 131 11.10 -16.03 -6.08
C ALA A 131 10.64 -14.57 -5.88
N LEU A 132 11.57 -13.63 -5.85
CA LEU A 132 11.24 -12.19 -5.78
C LEU A 132 10.45 -11.72 -7.01
N ARG A 133 10.81 -12.18 -8.20
CA ARG A 133 10.05 -11.88 -9.43
C ARG A 133 8.65 -12.50 -9.39
N GLY A 134 8.54 -13.73 -8.93
CA GLY A 134 7.25 -14.40 -8.70
C GLY A 134 6.36 -13.62 -7.73
N CYS A 135 6.92 -13.10 -6.64
CA CYS A 135 6.20 -12.23 -5.70
C CYS A 135 5.69 -10.94 -6.36
N LEU A 136 6.44 -10.34 -7.29
CA LEU A 136 6.00 -9.14 -8.01
C LEU A 136 4.82 -9.43 -8.96
N ILE A 137 4.86 -10.55 -9.69
CA ILE A 137 3.76 -10.97 -10.57
C ILE A 137 2.52 -11.29 -9.73
N ALA A 138 2.68 -12.07 -8.66
CA ALA A 138 1.60 -12.37 -7.72
C ALA A 138 1.05 -11.09 -7.07
N GLY A 139 1.91 -10.14 -6.71
CA GLY A 139 1.54 -8.81 -6.24
C GLY A 139 0.69 -8.05 -7.26
N GLY A 140 1.03 -8.14 -8.55
CA GLY A 140 0.24 -7.58 -9.65
C GLY A 140 -1.14 -8.24 -9.75
N ILE A 141 -1.22 -9.57 -9.68
CA ILE A 141 -2.49 -10.32 -9.71
C ILE A 141 -3.40 -9.86 -8.55
N VAL A 142 -2.85 -9.84 -7.34
CA VAL A 142 -3.60 -9.41 -6.15
C VAL A 142 -4.01 -7.95 -6.23
N GLN A 143 -3.14 -7.10 -6.75
CA GLN A 143 -3.46 -5.69 -6.96
C GLN A 143 -4.60 -5.52 -7.95
N GLY A 144 -4.60 -6.25 -9.06
CA GLY A 144 -5.68 -6.23 -10.04
C GLY A 144 -6.99 -6.79 -9.48
N ALA A 145 -6.92 -7.85 -8.66
CA ALA A 145 -8.09 -8.51 -8.09
C ALA A 145 -8.75 -7.70 -6.97
N ILE A 146 -8.01 -7.23 -5.98
CA ILE A 146 -8.56 -6.65 -4.74
C ILE A 146 -7.88 -5.35 -4.32
N SER A 147 -7.09 -4.72 -5.19
CA SER A 147 -6.33 -3.49 -4.90
C SER A 147 -5.44 -3.58 -3.64
N SER A 148 -4.95 -4.78 -3.30
CA SER A 148 -4.17 -5.05 -2.08
C SER A 148 -2.83 -5.78 -2.32
N GLY A 149 -2.27 -5.69 -3.52
CA GLY A 149 -1.02 -6.38 -3.91
C GLY A 149 0.26 -5.88 -3.24
N GLY A 150 0.17 -4.82 -2.46
CA GLY A 150 1.31 -4.12 -1.86
C GLY A 150 2.20 -4.96 -0.97
N SER A 151 1.64 -5.93 -0.25
CA SER A 151 2.39 -6.79 0.66
C SER A 151 3.45 -7.64 -0.03
N LEU A 152 3.13 -8.19 -1.21
CA LEU A 152 4.05 -9.00 -2.00
C LEU A 152 5.15 -8.16 -2.63
N VAL A 153 4.79 -6.96 -3.11
CA VAL A 153 5.77 -5.99 -3.61
C VAL A 153 6.75 -5.56 -2.51
N LEU A 154 6.25 -5.47 -1.28
CA LEU A 154 7.03 -5.09 -0.13
C LEU A 154 8.17 -6.05 0.18
N LEU A 155 7.97 -7.36 -0.03
CA LEU A 155 9.03 -8.37 0.10
C LEU A 155 10.21 -8.08 -0.83
N TYR A 156 9.91 -7.78 -2.07
CA TYR A 156 10.94 -7.37 -3.03
C TYR A 156 11.61 -6.08 -2.59
N ALA A 157 10.81 -5.08 -2.23
CA ALA A 157 11.31 -3.77 -1.87
C ALA A 157 12.19 -3.79 -0.61
N GLN A 158 11.87 -4.60 0.40
CA GLN A 158 12.67 -4.74 1.61
C GLN A 158 14.05 -5.38 1.37
N GLN A 159 14.19 -6.22 0.36
CA GLN A 159 15.47 -6.87 0.04
C GLN A 159 16.33 -6.04 -0.91
N GLU A 160 15.70 -5.33 -1.83
CA GLU A 160 16.39 -4.61 -2.90
C GLU A 160 16.60 -3.11 -2.58
N LEU A 161 15.74 -2.53 -1.75
CA LEU A 161 15.77 -1.12 -1.36
C LEU A 161 16.12 -1.01 0.13
N GLU A 162 17.39 -1.22 0.47
CA GLU A 162 17.82 -1.23 1.87
C GLU A 162 17.81 0.16 2.52
N GLU A 163 18.04 1.22 1.74
CA GLU A 163 18.08 2.59 2.24
C GLU A 163 16.66 3.13 2.46
N LYS A 164 16.39 3.66 3.67
CA LYS A 164 15.10 4.22 4.08
C LYS A 164 14.53 5.25 3.10
N ASN A 165 15.35 6.20 2.66
CA ASN A 165 14.89 7.27 1.76
C ASN A 165 14.61 6.74 0.36
N GLY A 166 15.46 5.84 -0.14
CA GLY A 166 15.27 5.17 -1.42
C GLY A 166 14.02 4.30 -1.44
N PHE A 167 13.84 3.47 -0.41
CA PHE A 167 12.65 2.67 -0.22
C PHE A 167 11.37 3.52 -0.25
N ARG A 168 11.32 4.54 0.61
CA ARG A 168 10.15 5.41 0.76
C ARG A 168 9.81 6.17 -0.52
N ALA A 169 10.80 6.77 -1.18
CA ALA A 169 10.59 7.54 -2.40
C ALA A 169 10.16 6.65 -3.57
N THR A 170 10.83 5.50 -3.76
CA THR A 170 10.52 4.55 -4.83
C THR A 170 9.13 3.92 -4.65
N MET A 171 8.77 3.53 -3.42
CA MET A 171 7.45 2.99 -3.13
C MET A 171 6.34 4.04 -3.30
N ALA A 172 6.57 5.28 -2.88
CA ALA A 172 5.59 6.36 -3.07
C ALA A 172 5.33 6.62 -4.57
N LEU A 173 6.37 6.63 -5.40
CA LEU A 173 6.22 6.79 -6.85
C LEU A 173 5.54 5.58 -7.48
N LEU A 174 5.90 4.36 -7.07
CA LEU A 174 5.25 3.13 -7.53
C LEU A 174 3.73 3.20 -7.32
N TRP A 175 3.30 3.51 -6.09
CA TRP A 175 1.88 3.57 -5.77
C TRP A 175 1.15 4.72 -6.46
N THR A 176 1.83 5.84 -6.72
CA THR A 176 1.28 6.92 -7.54
C THR A 176 0.99 6.44 -8.95
N VAL A 177 1.95 5.76 -9.59
CA VAL A 177 1.79 5.26 -10.97
C VAL A 177 0.69 4.19 -11.04
N VAL A 178 0.71 3.21 -10.13
CA VAL A 178 -0.31 2.15 -10.07
C VAL A 178 -1.71 2.75 -9.85
N SER A 179 -1.82 3.75 -8.98
CA SER A 179 -3.10 4.41 -8.70
C SER A 179 -3.61 5.22 -9.88
N LEU A 180 -2.73 5.90 -10.62
CA LEU A 180 -3.11 6.60 -11.86
C LEU A 180 -3.66 5.63 -12.89
N ILE A 181 -3.00 4.48 -13.10
CA ILE A 181 -3.47 3.44 -14.01
C ILE A 181 -4.85 2.92 -13.57
N THR A 182 -5.01 2.65 -12.27
CA THR A 182 -6.27 2.11 -11.72
C THR A 182 -7.41 3.13 -11.81
N VAL A 183 -7.15 4.41 -11.50
CA VAL A 183 -8.16 5.48 -11.66
C VAL A 183 -8.55 5.65 -13.11
N PHE A 184 -7.60 5.58 -14.03
CA PHE A 184 -7.89 5.63 -15.46
C PHE A 184 -8.78 4.45 -15.90
N GLN A 185 -8.52 3.24 -15.40
CA GLN A 185 -9.39 2.08 -15.63
C GLN A 185 -10.81 2.31 -15.08
N TYR A 186 -10.96 2.86 -13.87
CA TYR A 186 -12.27 3.21 -13.30
C TYR A 186 -13.02 4.23 -14.16
N MET A 187 -12.31 5.20 -14.74
CA MET A 187 -12.91 6.18 -15.67
C MET A 187 -13.40 5.50 -16.95
N LEU A 188 -12.60 4.64 -17.56
CA LEU A 188 -12.96 3.91 -18.79
C LEU A 188 -14.15 2.95 -18.56
N MET A 189 -14.24 2.35 -17.39
CA MET A 189 -15.36 1.46 -17.02
C MET A 189 -16.62 2.22 -16.60
N GLY A 190 -16.60 3.55 -16.49
CA GLY A 190 -17.72 4.35 -16.02
C GLY A 190 -18.14 4.04 -14.58
N THR A 191 -17.22 3.48 -13.77
CA THR A 191 -17.51 3.03 -12.40
C THR A 191 -17.37 4.14 -11.36
N LEU A 192 -16.76 5.28 -11.73
CA LEU A 192 -16.67 6.44 -10.85
C LEU A 192 -18.05 7.01 -10.56
N ASN A 193 -18.39 7.12 -9.29
CA ASN A 193 -19.66 7.66 -8.83
C ASN A 193 -19.46 8.98 -8.05
N ARG A 194 -20.57 9.71 -7.85
CA ARG A 194 -20.54 10.99 -7.11
C ARG A 194 -20.09 10.83 -5.66
N GLU A 195 -20.35 9.67 -5.06
CA GLU A 195 -19.95 9.40 -3.68
C GLU A 195 -18.42 9.24 -3.56
N SER A 196 -17.79 8.48 -4.48
CA SER A 196 -16.34 8.35 -4.49
C SER A 196 -15.61 9.68 -4.69
N LEU A 197 -16.17 10.57 -5.54
CA LEU A 197 -15.62 11.92 -5.73
C LEU A 197 -15.78 12.81 -4.48
N ARG A 198 -16.91 12.72 -3.79
CA ARG A 198 -17.14 13.44 -2.52
C ARG A 198 -16.18 12.95 -1.43
N LEU A 199 -16.02 11.64 -1.28
CA LEU A 199 -15.08 11.04 -0.34
C LEU A 199 -13.64 11.44 -0.68
N PHE A 200 -13.25 11.40 -1.95
CA PHE A 200 -11.94 11.87 -2.38
C PHE A 200 -11.73 13.35 -2.01
N ALA A 201 -12.64 14.23 -2.38
CA ALA A 201 -12.52 15.67 -2.09
C ALA A 201 -12.40 15.95 -0.59
N ALA A 202 -13.22 15.29 0.23
CA ALA A 202 -13.15 15.38 1.69
C ALA A 202 -11.84 14.80 2.26
N GLY A 203 -11.26 13.81 1.56
CA GLY A 203 -10.02 13.14 1.95
C GLY A 203 -8.74 13.92 1.63
N VAL A 204 -8.76 14.89 0.72
CA VAL A 204 -7.52 15.58 0.27
C VAL A 204 -6.78 16.25 1.43
N ILE A 205 -7.49 17.03 2.25
CA ILE A 205 -6.87 17.77 3.36
C ILE A 205 -6.29 16.81 4.43
N PRO A 206 -7.06 15.84 4.97
CA PRO A 206 -6.51 14.92 5.97
C PRO A 206 -5.38 14.05 5.43
N VAL A 207 -5.42 13.67 4.14
CA VAL A 207 -4.33 12.90 3.50
C VAL A 207 -3.06 13.73 3.39
N LEU A 208 -3.15 14.96 2.87
CA LEU A 208 -1.99 15.84 2.73
C LEU A 208 -1.38 16.20 4.10
N SER A 209 -2.22 16.50 5.08
CA SER A 209 -1.75 16.78 6.46
C SER A 209 -1.10 15.54 7.07
N GLY A 210 -1.67 14.35 6.87
CA GLY A 210 -1.09 13.07 7.28
C GLY A 210 0.27 12.80 6.63
N ILE A 211 0.39 13.02 5.31
CA ILE A 211 1.65 12.90 4.57
C ILE A 211 2.71 13.86 5.14
N PHE A 212 2.34 15.09 5.46
CA PHE A 212 3.25 16.07 6.00
C PHE A 212 3.74 15.73 7.42
N VAL A 213 2.84 15.34 8.31
CA VAL A 213 3.16 14.90 9.68
C VAL A 213 3.99 13.62 9.65
N GLY A 214 3.57 12.61 8.91
CA GLY A 214 4.28 11.34 8.75
C GLY A 214 5.66 11.53 8.12
N GLY A 215 5.80 12.48 7.20
CA GLY A 215 7.08 12.87 6.62
C GLY A 215 8.05 13.50 7.62
N ARG A 216 7.54 14.29 8.58
CA ARG A 216 8.35 14.81 9.70
C ARG A 216 8.76 13.70 10.66
N LEU A 217 7.83 12.81 10.98
CA LEU A 217 8.08 11.66 11.86
C LEU A 217 9.14 10.75 11.26
N CYS A 218 9.01 10.39 9.97
CA CYS A 218 9.96 9.55 9.26
C CYS A 218 11.40 10.09 9.33
N ARG A 219 11.59 11.42 9.25
CA ARG A 219 12.93 12.02 9.34
C ARG A 219 13.59 11.81 10.69
N ARG A 220 12.80 11.69 11.76
CA ARG A 220 13.30 11.43 13.11
C ARG A 220 13.58 9.95 13.41
N LEU A 221 13.07 9.04 12.59
CA LEU A 221 13.26 7.62 12.77
C LEU A 221 14.65 7.17 12.30
N SER A 222 15.31 6.34 13.11
CA SER A 222 16.50 5.61 12.67
C SER A 222 16.15 4.58 11.60
N GLN A 223 17.14 4.10 10.85
CA GLN A 223 16.95 3.02 9.86
C GLN A 223 16.33 1.75 10.51
N ARG A 224 16.77 1.42 11.72
CA ARG A 224 16.25 0.26 12.45
C ARG A 224 14.81 0.46 12.91
N SER A 225 14.47 1.63 13.47
CA SER A 225 13.10 1.97 13.88
C SER A 225 12.15 2.01 12.68
N PHE A 226 12.61 2.52 11.54
CA PHE A 226 11.87 2.49 10.29
C PHE A 226 11.52 1.05 9.86
N ALA A 227 12.50 0.13 9.88
CA ALA A 227 12.26 -1.27 9.54
C ALA A 227 11.26 -1.94 10.50
N TYR A 228 11.30 -1.63 11.82
CA TYR A 228 10.27 -2.10 12.77
C TYR A 228 8.87 -1.60 12.38
N VAL A 229 8.72 -0.30 12.10
CA VAL A 229 7.43 0.29 11.71
C VAL A 229 6.87 -0.41 10.47
N ILE A 230 7.69 -0.63 9.44
CA ILE A 230 7.26 -1.33 8.23
C ILE A 230 6.75 -2.75 8.53
N ASN A 231 7.49 -3.53 9.32
CA ASN A 231 7.07 -4.91 9.64
C ASN A 231 5.83 -4.94 10.52
N ILE A 232 5.65 -3.99 11.44
CA ILE A 232 4.42 -3.85 12.24
C ILE A 232 3.23 -3.52 11.33
N LEU A 233 3.40 -2.62 10.36
CA LEU A 233 2.35 -2.29 9.40
C LEU A 233 1.95 -3.52 8.57
N ILE A 234 2.91 -4.35 8.15
CA ILE A 234 2.63 -5.60 7.43
C ILE A 234 1.85 -6.56 8.33
N LEU A 235 2.27 -6.76 9.57
CA LEU A 235 1.59 -7.64 10.53
C LEU A 235 0.15 -7.17 10.78
N SER A 236 -0.05 -5.88 11.03
CA SER A 236 -1.38 -5.33 11.28
C SER A 236 -2.30 -5.51 10.07
N ALA A 237 -1.80 -5.27 8.87
CA ALA A 237 -2.55 -5.49 7.64
C ALA A 237 -2.87 -6.98 7.42
N GLY A 238 -1.94 -7.89 7.76
CA GLY A 238 -2.16 -9.33 7.73
C GLY A 238 -3.26 -9.78 8.70
N MET A 239 -3.23 -9.30 9.94
CA MET A 239 -4.28 -9.58 10.93
C MET A 239 -5.66 -9.08 10.46
N ILE A 240 -5.74 -7.85 9.98
CA ILE A 240 -7.00 -7.30 9.45
C ILE A 240 -7.54 -8.13 8.29
N SER A 241 -6.65 -8.62 7.42
CA SER A 241 -7.03 -9.44 6.25
C SER A 241 -7.54 -10.84 6.64
N LEU A 242 -7.09 -11.40 7.78
CA LEU A 242 -7.57 -12.70 8.30
C LEU A 242 -8.85 -12.61 9.10
N CYS A 243 -9.09 -11.48 9.80
CA CYS A 243 -10.30 -11.27 10.59
C CYS A 243 -11.54 -10.97 9.74
N ARG A 244 -11.40 -10.96 8.42
CA ARG A 244 -12.45 -10.77 7.43
C ARG A 244 -12.57 -11.94 6.48
#